data_57fe546d0535f92242603840a0518bad
#
_entry.id   57fe546d0535f92242603840a0518bad
#
_cell.length_a   1.000
_cell.length_b   1.000
_cell.length_c   1.000
_cell.angle_alpha   90.00
_cell.angle_beta   90.00
_cell.angle_gamma   90.00
#
_symmetry.space_group_name_H-M   'P 1'
#
loop_
_entity.id
_entity.type
_entity.pdbx_description
1 polymer ?
#
loop_
_entity_poly.entity_id
_entity_poly.type
_entity_poly.pdbx_seq_one_letter_code
_entity_poly.pdbx_strand_id
1 'polypeptide(L)'
;MPEVPGLASRNLPGMMHALRDTGKRTAGWLVSRAVPQYRFENGIFILAHMRCGSTALSNILCSRPDISGYGEAHVRYEGRADLGQLALNQMRRGGWELQASHLFDKILHSRYDSAVPPEFFTARAIFLVRRPGDAILSIFRLFCRLGKDEYRTQDEAADYYIERLTALEALWHRFPAERRIGLTHEALVRDPERALAAISAGLELQPPLVNRYASLAASRRGGGGDPLKSGQFTRIERLRHELPADALLDLAGSRAEECEELYLRLYRLFTRA
;
A
#
# COMPACT_ATOMS: atom_id res chain seq x y z
N MET A 1 -14.81 49.22 37.08
CA MET A 1 -13.68 48.33 36.71
C MET A 1 -14.04 47.67 35.41
N PRO A 2 -13.33 47.88 34.30
CA PRO A 2 -13.63 47.21 33.02
C PRO A 2 -13.07 45.80 33.03
N GLU A 3 -13.88 44.83 32.57
CA GLU A 3 -13.50 43.43 32.33
C GLU A 3 -12.50 43.34 31.22
N VAL A 4 -11.44 42.56 31.46
CA VAL A 4 -10.41 42.21 30.47
C VAL A 4 -10.96 41.08 29.60
N PRO A 5 -10.95 41.18 28.22
CA PRO A 5 -11.39 40.09 27.36
C PRO A 5 -10.40 38.92 27.44
N GLY A 6 -10.93 37.73 27.72
CA GLY A 6 -10.17 36.50 27.81
C GLY A 6 -9.42 36.19 26.50
N LEU A 7 -8.13 35.94 26.63
CA LEU A 7 -7.28 35.36 25.58
C LEU A 7 -7.86 34.00 25.18
N ALA A 8 -8.39 33.92 23.96
CA ALA A 8 -8.80 32.68 23.33
C ALA A 8 -7.61 31.71 23.31
N SER A 9 -7.77 30.54 23.89
CA SER A 9 -6.81 29.42 23.83
C SER A 9 -6.62 29.02 22.38
N ARG A 10 -5.55 29.53 21.76
CA ARG A 10 -5.14 29.15 20.40
C ARG A 10 -4.82 27.66 20.37
N ASN A 11 -5.36 26.96 19.36
CA ASN A 11 -5.19 25.54 19.05
C ASN A 11 -3.71 25.11 19.00
N LEU A 12 -3.05 24.95 20.14
CA LEU A 12 -1.69 24.43 20.30
C LEU A 12 -1.47 23.04 19.66
N PRO A 13 -2.42 22.08 19.71
CA PRO A 13 -2.23 20.78 19.05
C PRO A 13 -2.11 20.87 17.54
N GLY A 14 -2.92 21.69 16.87
CA GLY A 14 -2.86 21.85 15.41
C GLY A 14 -1.56 22.51 14.92
N MET A 15 -1.07 23.49 15.68
CA MET A 15 0.19 24.18 15.34
C MET A 15 1.41 23.27 15.55
N MET A 16 1.42 22.42 16.58
CA MET A 16 2.49 21.43 16.78
C MET A 16 2.49 20.34 15.72
N HIS A 17 1.32 19.93 15.21
CA HIS A 17 1.23 18.99 14.07
C HIS A 17 1.78 19.62 12.80
N ALA A 18 1.39 20.86 12.48
CA ALA A 18 1.87 21.57 11.30
C ALA A 18 3.40 21.81 11.35
N LEU A 19 3.96 22.17 12.50
CA LEU A 19 5.41 22.34 12.69
C LEU A 19 6.18 21.02 12.54
N ARG A 20 5.63 19.91 13.04
CA ARG A 20 6.20 18.56 12.85
C ARG A 20 6.20 18.13 11.40
N ASP A 21 5.13 18.39 10.67
CA ASP A 21 5.02 18.01 9.26
C ASP A 21 5.94 18.88 8.39
N THR A 22 6.03 20.17 8.67
CA THR A 22 6.99 21.06 7.99
C THR A 22 8.45 20.63 8.25
N GLY A 23 8.82 20.30 9.49
CA GLY A 23 10.15 19.80 9.83
C GLY A 23 10.49 18.49 9.11
N LYS A 24 9.53 17.56 9.00
CA LYS A 24 9.72 16.30 8.25
C LYS A 24 9.89 16.54 6.75
N ARG A 25 9.12 17.46 6.16
CA ARG A 25 9.22 17.81 4.74
C ARG A 25 10.56 18.48 4.42
N THR A 26 11.04 19.38 5.29
CA THR A 26 12.35 20.02 5.13
C THR A 26 13.49 19.00 5.22
N ALA A 27 13.47 18.11 6.20
CA ALA A 27 14.45 17.02 6.32
C ALA A 27 14.39 16.08 5.10
N GLY A 28 13.19 15.71 4.66
CA GLY A 28 12.95 14.90 3.46
C GLY A 28 13.50 15.57 2.20
N TRP A 29 13.33 16.89 2.06
CA TRP A 29 13.85 17.66 0.94
C TRP A 29 15.39 17.62 0.89
N LEU A 30 16.05 17.82 2.03
CA LEU A 30 17.52 17.74 2.12
C LEU A 30 18.01 16.34 1.74
N VAL A 31 17.40 15.30 2.28
CA VAL A 31 17.75 13.90 1.98
C VAL A 31 17.53 13.58 0.50
N SER A 32 16.42 14.01 -0.09
CA SER A 32 16.12 13.75 -1.51
C SER A 32 17.08 14.43 -2.47
N ARG A 33 17.74 15.53 -2.06
CA ARG A 33 18.75 16.20 -2.85
C ARG A 33 20.15 15.64 -2.66
N ALA A 34 20.46 15.20 -1.45
CA ALA A 34 21.76 14.63 -1.11
C ALA A 34 22.02 13.27 -1.78
N VAL A 35 20.95 12.52 -2.10
CA VAL A 35 21.05 11.16 -2.63
C VAL A 35 20.35 11.10 -3.99
N PRO A 36 21.09 10.96 -5.10
CA PRO A 36 20.55 10.91 -6.47
C PRO A 36 19.52 9.81 -6.69
N GLN A 37 19.59 8.72 -5.90
CA GLN A 37 18.67 7.56 -5.96
C GLN A 37 17.23 7.93 -5.60
N TYR A 38 16.96 9.03 -4.87
CA TYR A 38 15.63 9.42 -4.42
C TYR A 38 14.89 10.19 -5.50
N ARG A 39 14.54 9.45 -6.55
CA ARG A 39 13.72 9.89 -7.67
C ARG A 39 12.58 8.89 -7.87
N PHE A 40 11.44 9.35 -8.35
CA PHE A 40 10.30 8.48 -8.62
C PHE A 40 10.61 7.36 -9.61
N GLU A 41 11.46 7.61 -10.61
CA GLU A 41 11.90 6.59 -11.59
C GLU A 41 12.55 5.36 -10.96
N ASN A 42 13.12 5.51 -9.75
CA ASN A 42 13.69 4.43 -8.95
C ASN A 42 12.68 3.85 -7.94
N GLY A 43 11.47 4.40 -7.89
CA GLY A 43 10.40 3.93 -7.02
C GLY A 43 9.77 2.65 -7.53
N ILE A 44 9.42 1.76 -6.60
CA ILE A 44 8.54 0.61 -6.83
C ILE A 44 7.39 0.74 -5.85
N PHE A 45 6.17 0.89 -6.35
CA PHE A 45 4.99 1.04 -5.53
C PHE A 45 4.04 -0.15 -5.68
N ILE A 46 3.60 -0.75 -4.57
CA ILE A 46 2.40 -1.58 -4.58
C ILE A 46 1.20 -0.67 -4.34
N LEU A 47 0.34 -0.53 -5.35
CA LEU A 47 -0.92 0.20 -5.30
C LEU A 47 -2.05 -0.82 -5.15
N ALA A 48 -2.66 -0.87 -3.97
CA ALA A 48 -3.56 -1.97 -3.63
C ALA A 48 -4.61 -1.53 -2.60
N HIS A 49 -5.54 -2.42 -2.29
CA HIS A 49 -6.41 -2.28 -1.13
C HIS A 49 -5.97 -3.22 0.01
N MET A 50 -6.51 -3.01 1.21
CA MET A 50 -6.25 -3.89 2.34
C MET A 50 -6.69 -5.34 2.06
N ARG A 51 -6.01 -6.31 2.65
CA ARG A 51 -6.35 -7.75 2.61
C ARG A 51 -6.26 -8.42 1.24
N CYS A 52 -5.56 -7.83 0.28
CA CYS A 52 -5.34 -8.39 -1.06
C CYS A 52 -4.05 -9.24 -1.19
N GLY A 53 -3.32 -9.50 -0.09
CA GLY A 53 -2.06 -10.27 -0.15
C GLY A 53 -0.80 -9.43 -0.38
N SER A 54 -0.93 -8.11 -0.43
CA SER A 54 0.19 -7.18 -0.67
C SER A 54 1.32 -7.27 0.35
N THR A 55 1.07 -7.76 1.58
CA THR A 55 2.12 -7.91 2.62
C THR A 55 3.13 -9.00 2.24
N ALA A 56 2.68 -10.15 1.74
CA ALA A 56 3.59 -11.21 1.30
C ALA A 56 4.45 -10.73 0.12
N LEU A 57 3.82 -10.05 -0.86
CA LEU A 57 4.54 -9.48 -2.01
C LEU A 57 5.52 -8.39 -1.58
N SER A 58 5.15 -7.50 -0.64
CA SER A 58 6.08 -6.49 -0.11
C SER A 58 7.27 -7.12 0.61
N ASN A 59 7.05 -8.20 1.37
CA ASN A 59 8.14 -8.93 2.02
C ASN A 59 9.10 -9.57 1.00
N ILE A 60 8.60 -10.11 -0.12
CA ILE A 60 9.43 -10.64 -1.21
C ILE A 60 10.29 -9.52 -1.81
N LEU A 61 9.69 -8.38 -2.16
CA LEU A 61 10.42 -7.24 -2.72
C LEU A 61 11.49 -6.73 -1.75
N CYS A 62 11.12 -6.49 -0.49
CA CYS A 62 12.04 -5.97 0.51
C CYS A 62 13.03 -7.01 1.08
N SER A 63 12.96 -8.27 0.66
CA SER A 63 14.00 -9.27 0.94
C SER A 63 15.18 -9.18 -0.02
N ARG A 64 15.10 -8.34 -1.05
CA ARG A 64 16.19 -8.07 -1.99
C ARG A 64 17.09 -6.95 -1.46
N PRO A 65 18.42 -7.08 -1.57
CA PRO A 65 19.36 -6.05 -1.11
C PRO A 65 19.34 -4.77 -1.98
N ASP A 66 18.83 -4.85 -3.21
CA ASP A 66 18.72 -3.73 -4.14
C ASP A 66 17.41 -2.92 -3.98
N ILE A 67 16.53 -3.29 -3.02
CA ILE A 67 15.26 -2.63 -2.75
C ILE A 67 15.19 -2.22 -1.28
N SER A 68 15.16 -0.91 -1.02
CA SER A 68 14.90 -0.35 0.31
C SER A 68 13.40 -0.28 0.58
N GLY A 69 12.93 -0.90 1.66
CA GLY A 69 11.53 -0.85 2.05
C GLY A 69 11.19 -1.74 3.24
N TYR A 70 9.96 -1.65 3.74
CA TYR A 70 9.49 -2.49 4.86
C TYR A 70 7.98 -2.77 4.85
N GLY A 71 7.24 -2.22 3.92
CA GLY A 71 5.77 -2.32 3.86
C GLY A 71 5.13 -0.94 3.68
N GLU A 72 4.21 -0.52 4.54
CA GLU A 72 3.52 0.76 4.46
C GLU A 72 4.28 1.86 5.20
N ALA A 73 4.77 2.86 4.47
CA ALA A 73 5.45 4.00 5.08
C ALA A 73 4.49 5.12 5.50
N HIS A 74 3.23 5.07 5.05
CA HIS A 74 2.21 6.10 5.30
C HIS A 74 2.67 7.51 4.89
N VAL A 75 3.35 7.60 3.77
CA VAL A 75 3.79 8.85 3.16
C VAL A 75 2.74 9.34 2.18
N ARG A 76 2.40 10.63 2.25
CA ARG A 76 1.59 11.29 1.23
C ARG A 76 2.52 11.82 0.15
N TYR A 77 2.33 11.35 -1.08
CA TYR A 77 3.18 11.71 -2.21
C TYR A 77 2.62 12.95 -2.94
N GLU A 78 3.21 14.11 -2.68
CA GLU A 78 2.88 15.39 -3.31
C GLU A 78 4.09 15.98 -4.06
N GLY A 79 5.29 15.39 -3.88
CA GLY A 79 6.50 15.84 -4.54
C GLY A 79 7.74 15.02 -4.15
N ARG A 80 8.88 15.41 -4.72
CA ARG A 80 10.15 14.70 -4.50
C ARG A 80 10.60 14.66 -3.03
N ALA A 81 10.25 15.67 -2.24
CA ALA A 81 10.59 15.72 -0.81
C ALA A 81 10.03 14.53 -0.03
N ASP A 82 8.91 13.96 -0.50
CA ASP A 82 8.22 12.84 0.15
C ASP A 82 8.99 11.52 -0.03
N LEU A 83 9.79 11.39 -1.10
CA LEU A 83 10.75 10.27 -1.22
C LEU A 83 11.83 10.35 -0.15
N GLY A 84 12.29 11.54 0.20
CA GLY A 84 13.20 11.72 1.33
C GLY A 84 12.54 11.38 2.67
N GLN A 85 11.25 11.68 2.84
CA GLN A 85 10.49 11.25 4.02
C GLN A 85 10.33 9.72 4.05
N LEU A 86 10.08 9.09 2.90
CA LEU A 86 10.06 7.63 2.75
C LEU A 86 11.38 7.03 3.25
N ALA A 87 12.53 7.53 2.77
CA ALA A 87 13.84 7.06 3.19
C ALA A 87 14.07 7.23 4.70
N LEU A 88 13.70 8.37 5.29
CA LEU A 88 13.79 8.58 6.74
C LEU A 88 12.93 7.60 7.53
N ASN A 89 11.72 7.27 7.04
CA ASN A 89 10.87 6.28 7.65
C ASN A 89 11.48 4.87 7.54
N GLN A 90 12.10 4.54 6.42
CA GLN A 90 12.82 3.27 6.20
C GLN A 90 14.01 3.15 7.14
N MET A 91 14.83 4.22 7.30
CA MET A 91 15.94 4.24 8.27
C MET A 91 15.46 3.97 9.70
N ARG A 92 14.39 4.63 10.13
CA ARG A 92 13.82 4.45 11.49
C ARG A 92 13.27 3.06 11.73
N ARG A 93 12.82 2.38 10.69
CA ARG A 93 12.19 1.06 10.74
C ARG A 93 13.13 -0.10 10.40
N GLY A 94 14.39 0.19 10.05
CA GLY A 94 15.38 -0.81 9.68
C GLY A 94 15.13 -1.47 8.33
N GLY A 95 14.44 -0.79 7.43
CA GLY A 95 14.21 -1.23 6.06
C GLY A 95 14.97 -0.38 5.02
N TRP A 96 15.95 0.40 5.47
CA TRP A 96 16.78 1.21 4.59
C TRP A 96 18.10 0.52 4.26
N GLU A 97 18.42 0.47 2.98
CA GLU A 97 19.66 -0.11 2.46
C GLU A 97 20.43 0.96 1.66
N LEU A 98 21.67 1.24 2.07
CA LEU A 98 22.49 2.30 1.47
C LEU A 98 22.76 2.06 -0.01
N GLN A 99 22.94 0.80 -0.41
CA GLN A 99 23.29 0.41 -1.77
C GLN A 99 22.08 0.04 -2.63
N ALA A 100 20.86 0.17 -2.09
CA ALA A 100 19.67 -0.12 -2.85
C ALA A 100 19.50 0.84 -4.02
N SER A 101 19.24 0.30 -5.19
CA SER A 101 18.92 1.07 -6.39
C SER A 101 17.45 1.50 -6.44
N HIS A 102 16.59 0.88 -5.65
CA HIS A 102 15.16 1.11 -5.62
C HIS A 102 14.64 1.49 -4.24
N LEU A 103 13.66 2.39 -4.22
CA LEU A 103 12.83 2.71 -3.06
C LEU A 103 11.49 2.00 -3.20
N PHE A 104 11.03 1.37 -2.13
CA PHE A 104 9.75 0.67 -2.12
C PHE A 104 8.79 1.27 -1.10
N ASP A 105 7.53 1.40 -1.49
CA ASP A 105 6.40 1.60 -0.57
C ASP A 105 5.16 0.85 -1.03
N LYS A 106 4.29 0.56 -0.07
CA LYS A 106 2.99 -0.04 -0.30
C LYS A 106 1.89 0.94 0.12
N ILE A 107 1.05 1.32 -0.82
CA ILE A 107 0.00 2.32 -0.65
C ILE A 107 -1.36 1.63 -0.71
N LEU A 108 -2.07 1.62 0.42
CA LEU A 108 -3.38 0.97 0.54
C LEU A 108 -4.54 1.96 0.67
N HIS A 109 -4.28 3.24 0.89
CA HIS A 109 -5.31 4.25 1.11
C HIS A 109 -5.14 5.44 0.17
N SER A 110 -6.24 5.89 -0.45
CA SER A 110 -6.29 6.98 -1.43
C SER A 110 -5.74 8.31 -0.88
N ARG A 111 -5.81 8.52 0.44
CA ARG A 111 -5.25 9.72 1.09
C ARG A 111 -3.73 9.90 0.89
N TYR A 112 -3.02 8.86 0.51
CA TYR A 112 -1.57 8.90 0.30
C TYR A 112 -1.18 9.09 -1.17
N ASP A 113 -2.08 8.78 -2.11
CA ASP A 113 -1.83 8.85 -3.55
C ASP A 113 -2.87 9.64 -4.36
N SER A 114 -3.76 10.41 -3.70
CA SER A 114 -4.78 11.23 -4.38
C SER A 114 -4.22 12.48 -5.05
N ALA A 115 -3.11 13.03 -4.55
CA ALA A 115 -2.51 14.29 -5.02
C ALA A 115 -1.10 14.10 -5.59
N VAL A 116 -0.83 12.93 -6.19
CA VAL A 116 0.51 12.60 -6.70
C VAL A 116 0.92 13.51 -7.88
N PRO A 117 2.20 13.95 -7.89
CA PRO A 117 2.73 14.76 -8.97
C PRO A 117 2.93 13.94 -10.25
N PRO A 118 3.08 14.58 -11.42
CA PRO A 118 3.34 13.87 -12.69
C PRO A 118 4.53 12.91 -12.64
N GLU A 119 5.59 13.26 -11.93
CA GLU A 119 6.80 12.45 -11.79
C GLU A 119 6.55 11.12 -11.05
N PHE A 120 5.49 11.01 -10.26
CA PHE A 120 5.09 9.75 -9.61
C PHE A 120 4.87 8.63 -10.63
N PHE A 121 4.37 8.96 -11.81
CA PHE A 121 4.07 8.00 -12.88
C PHE A 121 5.32 7.52 -13.65
N THR A 122 6.50 8.02 -13.33
CA THR A 122 7.77 7.47 -13.83
C THR A 122 8.25 6.28 -12.99
N ALA A 123 7.65 6.06 -11.83
CA ALA A 123 7.93 4.89 -10.98
C ALA A 123 7.40 3.59 -11.61
N ARG A 124 7.81 2.47 -11.02
CA ARG A 124 7.24 1.15 -11.30
C ARG A 124 6.06 0.89 -10.38
N ALA A 125 4.93 0.45 -10.92
CA ALA A 125 3.71 0.21 -10.15
C ALA A 125 3.21 -1.23 -10.29
N ILE A 126 2.93 -1.85 -9.16
CA ILE A 126 2.28 -3.16 -9.06
C ILE A 126 0.88 -2.93 -8.51
N PHE A 127 -0.13 -3.11 -9.33
CA PHE A 127 -1.53 -3.05 -8.92
C PHE A 127 -1.99 -4.41 -8.45
N LEU A 128 -2.60 -4.47 -7.27
CA LEU A 128 -3.05 -5.73 -6.69
C LEU A 128 -4.46 -5.58 -6.10
N VAL A 129 -5.38 -6.41 -6.60
CA VAL A 129 -6.76 -6.45 -6.13
C VAL A 129 -7.17 -7.88 -5.74
N ARG A 130 -8.23 -7.99 -4.96
CA ARG A 130 -8.83 -9.24 -4.51
C ARG A 130 -10.35 -9.14 -4.66
N ARG A 131 -11.03 -10.28 -4.86
CA ARG A 131 -12.49 -10.35 -4.96
C ARG A 131 -13.16 -9.66 -3.78
N PRO A 132 -14.28 -8.92 -4.03
CA PRO A 132 -14.92 -8.09 -3.01
C PRO A 132 -15.39 -8.90 -1.80
N GLY A 133 -16.04 -10.04 -2.00
CA GLY A 133 -16.53 -10.88 -0.90
C GLY A 133 -15.44 -11.26 0.09
N ASP A 134 -14.32 -11.75 -0.42
CA ASP A 134 -13.17 -12.14 0.41
C ASP A 134 -12.47 -10.94 1.06
N ALA A 135 -12.34 -9.83 0.34
CA ALA A 135 -11.64 -8.65 0.81
C ALA A 135 -12.42 -7.94 1.91
N ILE A 136 -13.69 -7.62 1.66
CA ILE A 136 -14.58 -6.89 2.56
C ILE A 136 -14.77 -7.67 3.88
N LEU A 137 -15.10 -8.95 3.81
CA LEU A 137 -15.21 -9.80 5.02
C LEU A 137 -13.89 -9.89 5.79
N SER A 138 -12.76 -9.96 5.07
CA SER A 138 -11.44 -10.01 5.73
C SER A 138 -11.08 -8.69 6.42
N ILE A 139 -11.45 -7.54 5.84
CA ILE A 139 -11.27 -6.22 6.45
C ILE A 139 -12.14 -6.11 7.70
N PHE A 140 -13.44 -6.28 7.57
CA PHE A 140 -14.39 -6.23 8.67
C PHE A 140 -13.95 -7.11 9.86
N ARG A 141 -13.68 -8.40 9.61
CA ARG A 141 -13.25 -9.34 10.66
C ARG A 141 -11.94 -8.96 11.33
N LEU A 142 -10.98 -8.39 10.57
CA LEU A 142 -9.73 -7.95 11.16
C LEU A 142 -9.95 -6.81 12.15
N PHE A 143 -10.72 -5.79 11.77
CA PHE A 143 -10.94 -4.62 12.60
C PHE A 143 -11.81 -4.93 13.82
N CYS A 144 -12.81 -5.80 13.69
CA CYS A 144 -13.56 -6.35 14.82
C CYS A 144 -12.64 -7.08 15.83
N ARG A 145 -11.71 -7.92 15.35
CA ARG A 145 -10.75 -8.62 16.23
C ARG A 145 -9.77 -7.69 16.92
N LEU A 146 -9.41 -6.59 16.28
CA LEU A 146 -8.50 -5.58 16.85
C LEU A 146 -9.21 -4.61 17.79
N GLY A 147 -10.55 -4.71 17.94
CA GLY A 147 -11.33 -3.79 18.75
C GLY A 147 -11.23 -2.33 18.28
N LYS A 148 -11.04 -2.12 16.96
CA LYS A 148 -10.93 -0.78 16.39
C LYS A 148 -12.28 -0.29 15.91
N ASP A 149 -12.46 1.03 15.95
CA ASP A 149 -13.70 1.71 15.57
C ASP A 149 -13.88 1.89 14.06
N GLU A 150 -12.84 1.65 13.27
CA GLU A 150 -12.86 1.71 11.82
C GLU A 150 -13.41 0.39 11.25
N TYR A 151 -14.21 0.44 10.19
CA TYR A 151 -14.77 -0.73 9.48
C TYR A 151 -15.55 -1.69 10.39
N ARG A 152 -16.41 -1.12 11.25
CA ARG A 152 -17.26 -1.87 12.20
C ARG A 152 -18.37 -2.65 11.53
N THR A 153 -18.71 -2.29 10.32
CA THR A 153 -19.73 -2.94 9.49
C THR A 153 -19.14 -3.41 8.17
N GLN A 154 -19.84 -4.31 7.50
CA GLN A 154 -19.45 -4.70 6.14
C GLN A 154 -19.65 -3.56 5.15
N ASP A 155 -20.65 -2.68 5.39
CA ASP A 155 -20.87 -1.49 4.57
C ASP A 155 -19.71 -0.50 4.63
N GLU A 156 -19.17 -0.20 5.81
CA GLU A 156 -17.98 0.66 5.94
C GLU A 156 -16.75 0.05 5.24
N ALA A 157 -16.59 -1.27 5.32
CA ALA A 157 -15.53 -1.96 4.61
C ALA A 157 -15.74 -1.96 3.09
N ALA A 158 -17.00 -2.00 2.63
CA ALA A 158 -17.37 -1.89 1.24
C ALA A 158 -17.15 -0.48 0.70
N ASP A 159 -17.49 0.57 1.47
CA ASP A 159 -17.22 1.96 1.11
C ASP A 159 -15.72 2.21 0.88
N TYR A 160 -14.88 1.73 1.78
CA TYR A 160 -13.44 1.77 1.59
C TYR A 160 -13.02 1.00 0.33
N TYR A 161 -13.58 -0.18 0.09
CA TYR A 161 -13.24 -1.01 -1.06
C TYR A 161 -13.59 -0.29 -2.38
N ILE A 162 -14.80 0.26 -2.48
CA ILE A 162 -15.29 1.02 -3.65
C ILE A 162 -14.40 2.25 -3.89
N GLU A 163 -14.20 3.09 -2.87
CA GLU A 163 -13.34 4.27 -2.96
C GLU A 163 -11.94 3.90 -3.46
N ARG A 164 -11.35 2.86 -2.88
CA ARG A 164 -9.99 2.47 -3.21
C ARG A 164 -9.87 1.87 -4.61
N LEU A 165 -10.79 1.03 -5.05
CA LEU A 165 -10.76 0.47 -6.40
C LEU A 165 -10.99 1.54 -7.47
N THR A 166 -11.87 2.49 -7.22
CA THR A 166 -12.08 3.66 -8.10
C THR A 166 -10.79 4.47 -8.25
N ALA A 167 -10.08 4.72 -7.14
CA ALA A 167 -8.79 5.40 -7.18
C ALA A 167 -7.71 4.57 -7.92
N LEU A 168 -7.68 3.25 -7.72
CA LEU A 168 -6.75 2.35 -8.42
C LEU A 168 -7.00 2.34 -9.94
N GLU A 169 -8.27 2.34 -10.39
CA GLU A 169 -8.62 2.42 -11.80
C GLU A 169 -8.13 3.73 -12.43
N ALA A 170 -8.35 4.85 -11.74
CA ALA A 170 -7.87 6.16 -12.18
C ALA A 170 -6.33 6.23 -12.26
N LEU A 171 -5.63 5.69 -11.26
CA LEU A 171 -4.16 5.62 -11.25
C LEU A 171 -3.64 4.69 -12.36
N TRP A 172 -4.30 3.55 -12.59
CA TRP A 172 -3.93 2.62 -13.67
C TRP A 172 -3.83 3.32 -15.01
N HIS A 173 -4.81 4.12 -15.37
CA HIS A 173 -4.83 4.82 -16.65
C HIS A 173 -3.77 5.91 -16.77
N ARG A 174 -3.22 6.40 -15.67
CA ARG A 174 -2.15 7.43 -15.66
C ARG A 174 -0.74 6.86 -15.76
N PHE A 175 -0.51 5.62 -15.29
CA PHE A 175 0.79 4.98 -15.44
C PHE A 175 1.01 4.52 -16.88
N PRO A 176 2.23 4.72 -17.46
CA PRO A 176 2.62 4.12 -18.74
C PRO A 176 2.53 2.58 -18.69
N ALA A 177 2.21 1.94 -19.81
CA ALA A 177 2.00 0.49 -19.87
C ALA A 177 3.27 -0.28 -19.44
N GLU A 178 4.44 0.21 -19.83
CA GLU A 178 5.74 -0.37 -19.52
C GLU A 178 6.20 -0.15 -18.07
N ARG A 179 5.46 0.65 -17.30
CA ARG A 179 5.76 0.96 -15.90
C ARG A 179 4.76 0.37 -14.92
N ARG A 180 3.77 -0.37 -15.41
CA ARG A 180 2.72 -0.94 -14.57
C ARG A 180 2.51 -2.42 -14.85
N ILE A 181 2.15 -3.15 -13.81
CA ILE A 181 1.63 -4.51 -13.91
C ILE A 181 0.45 -4.69 -12.98
N GLY A 182 -0.58 -5.37 -13.43
CA GLY A 182 -1.78 -5.67 -12.65
C GLY A 182 -1.91 -7.15 -12.35
N LEU A 183 -2.28 -7.47 -11.12
CA LEU A 183 -2.47 -8.84 -10.63
C LEU A 183 -3.71 -8.93 -9.75
N THR A 184 -4.30 -10.11 -9.69
CA THR A 184 -5.27 -10.42 -8.64
C THR A 184 -4.64 -11.28 -7.55
N HIS A 185 -5.17 -11.18 -6.35
CA HIS A 185 -4.80 -12.06 -5.24
C HIS A 185 -4.93 -13.54 -5.62
N GLU A 186 -6.01 -13.88 -6.34
CA GLU A 186 -6.30 -15.23 -6.77
C GLU A 186 -5.24 -15.78 -7.73
N ALA A 187 -4.75 -14.95 -8.65
CA ALA A 187 -3.64 -15.33 -9.54
C ALA A 187 -2.34 -15.49 -8.76
N LEU A 188 -2.05 -14.55 -7.85
CA LEU A 188 -0.86 -14.55 -7.02
C LEU A 188 -0.75 -15.80 -6.12
N VAL A 189 -1.85 -16.25 -5.51
CA VAL A 189 -1.82 -17.42 -4.62
C VAL A 189 -1.98 -18.75 -5.36
N ARG A 190 -2.57 -18.73 -6.56
CA ARG A 190 -2.74 -19.95 -7.38
C ARG A 190 -1.42 -20.42 -7.98
N ASP A 191 -0.63 -19.50 -8.50
CA ASP A 191 0.67 -19.75 -9.12
C ASP A 191 1.65 -18.60 -8.80
N PRO A 192 2.22 -18.62 -7.58
CA PRO A 192 3.10 -17.54 -7.12
C PRO A 192 4.34 -17.37 -8.00
N GLU A 193 4.91 -18.46 -8.48
CA GLU A 193 6.13 -18.46 -9.29
C GLU A 193 5.88 -17.74 -10.63
N ARG A 194 4.78 -18.06 -11.30
CA ARG A 194 4.36 -17.40 -12.55
C ARG A 194 4.04 -15.91 -12.31
N ALA A 195 3.33 -15.59 -11.23
CA ALA A 195 3.00 -14.20 -10.88
C ALA A 195 4.26 -13.36 -10.62
N LEU A 196 5.23 -13.91 -9.87
CA LEU A 196 6.49 -13.24 -9.58
C LEU A 196 7.38 -13.10 -10.81
N ALA A 197 7.39 -14.12 -11.69
CA ALA A 197 8.09 -14.04 -12.97
C ALA A 197 7.49 -12.93 -13.86
N ALA A 198 6.17 -12.82 -13.93
CA ALA A 198 5.50 -11.76 -14.67
C ALA A 198 5.83 -10.36 -14.11
N ILE A 199 5.81 -10.19 -12.77
CA ILE A 199 6.23 -8.93 -12.12
C ILE A 199 7.68 -8.61 -12.48
N SER A 200 8.57 -9.59 -12.39
CA SER A 200 9.99 -9.38 -12.66
C SER A 200 10.24 -8.95 -14.10
N ALA A 201 9.57 -9.59 -15.06
CA ALA A 201 9.67 -9.25 -16.47
C ALA A 201 9.05 -7.88 -16.78
N GLY A 202 7.83 -7.63 -16.31
CA GLY A 202 7.10 -6.39 -16.58
C GLY A 202 7.74 -5.15 -15.95
N LEU A 203 8.47 -5.29 -14.84
CA LEU A 203 9.16 -4.20 -14.16
C LEU A 203 10.69 -4.23 -14.34
N GLU A 204 11.20 -5.10 -15.21
CA GLU A 204 12.63 -5.25 -15.51
C GLU A 204 13.49 -5.47 -14.26
N LEU A 205 13.02 -6.30 -13.32
CA LEU A 205 13.74 -6.61 -12.09
C LEU A 205 14.75 -7.74 -12.32
N GLN A 206 16.03 -7.43 -12.08
CA GLN A 206 17.12 -8.40 -12.17
C GLN A 206 17.92 -8.44 -10.85
N PRO A 207 18.17 -9.62 -10.28
CA PRO A 207 17.63 -10.94 -10.65
C PRO A 207 16.12 -11.03 -10.46
N PRO A 208 15.41 -12.03 -11.04
CA PRO A 208 13.97 -12.20 -10.87
C PRO A 208 13.58 -12.40 -9.42
N LEU A 209 12.32 -12.06 -9.09
CA LEU A 209 11.73 -12.31 -7.78
C LEU A 209 11.60 -13.82 -7.54
N VAL A 210 11.90 -14.24 -6.32
CA VAL A 210 11.79 -15.63 -5.88
C VAL A 210 10.73 -15.71 -4.78
N ASN A 211 9.90 -16.74 -4.80
CA ASN A 211 8.85 -16.97 -3.80
C ASN A 211 9.45 -17.40 -2.45
N ARG A 212 10.24 -16.52 -1.87
CA ARG A 212 10.87 -16.71 -0.56
C ARG A 212 11.11 -15.35 0.08
N TYR A 213 10.78 -15.22 1.36
CA TYR A 213 11.05 -14.00 2.11
C TYR A 213 11.30 -14.27 3.60
N ALA A 214 11.98 -13.34 4.25
CA ALA A 214 11.98 -13.21 5.70
C ALA A 214 10.95 -12.12 6.06
N SER A 215 10.05 -12.42 7.01
CA SER A 215 9.14 -11.39 7.52
C SER A 215 9.92 -10.28 8.19
N LEU A 216 9.83 -9.08 7.65
CA LEU A 216 10.54 -7.93 8.18
C LEU A 216 10.03 -7.58 9.59
N ALA A 217 10.96 -7.31 10.52
CA ALA A 217 10.62 -6.88 11.88
C ALA A 217 9.75 -5.63 11.90
N ALA A 218 9.93 -4.73 10.94
CA ALA A 218 9.13 -3.53 10.74
C ALA A 218 7.67 -3.84 10.39
N SER A 219 7.41 -4.86 9.57
CA SER A 219 6.05 -5.32 9.24
C SER A 219 5.31 -5.87 10.46
N ARG A 220 6.04 -6.49 11.40
CA ARG A 220 5.49 -7.02 12.67
C ARG A 220 5.13 -5.94 13.67
N ARG A 221 5.76 -4.77 13.61
CA ARG A 221 5.58 -3.64 14.55
C ARG A 221 4.60 -2.57 14.04
N GLY A 222 3.60 -2.96 13.26
CA GLY A 222 2.59 -2.01 12.75
C GLY A 222 3.01 -1.28 11.47
N GLY A 223 4.01 -1.78 10.75
CA GLY A 223 4.41 -1.29 9.42
C GLY A 223 3.66 -1.94 8.26
N GLY A 224 2.34 -2.19 8.42
CA GLY A 224 1.49 -2.69 7.36
C GLY A 224 1.61 -4.19 7.09
N GLY A 225 0.83 -4.96 7.80
CA GLY A 225 0.66 -6.40 7.62
C GLY A 225 -0.48 -6.88 8.48
N ASP A 226 -0.88 -8.15 8.31
CA ASP A 226 -1.78 -8.78 9.27
C ASP A 226 -1.03 -8.95 10.60
N PRO A 227 -1.34 -8.18 11.65
CA PRO A 227 -0.63 -8.26 12.92
C PRO A 227 -0.77 -9.62 13.59
N LEU A 228 -1.77 -10.41 13.20
CA LEU A 228 -2.06 -11.73 13.75
C LEU A 228 -1.29 -12.85 13.04
N LYS A 229 -0.94 -12.66 11.76
CA LYS A 229 -0.29 -13.69 10.93
C LYS A 229 1.08 -13.27 10.39
N SER A 230 1.48 -12.02 10.62
CA SER A 230 2.79 -11.53 10.17
C SER A 230 3.91 -12.31 10.87
N GLY A 231 4.78 -12.92 10.09
CA GLY A 231 5.91 -13.70 10.57
C GLY A 231 5.71 -15.23 10.57
N GLN A 232 4.49 -15.72 10.26
CA GLN A 232 4.23 -17.16 10.21
C GLN A 232 4.65 -17.80 8.87
N PHE A 233 4.77 -16.99 7.82
CA PHE A 233 5.05 -17.46 6.47
C PHE A 233 6.39 -16.93 5.95
N THR A 234 7.04 -17.74 5.12
CA THR A 234 8.30 -17.42 4.45
C THR A 234 8.18 -17.42 2.92
N ARG A 235 6.99 -17.70 2.41
CA ARG A 235 6.63 -17.68 0.99
C ARG A 235 5.14 -17.43 0.80
N ILE A 236 4.75 -17.06 -0.41
CA ILE A 236 3.34 -17.04 -0.80
C ILE A 236 2.90 -18.48 -1.01
N GLU A 237 1.82 -18.85 -0.35
CA GLU A 237 1.20 -20.17 -0.49
C GLU A 237 -0.32 -20.06 -0.38
N ARG A 238 -1.01 -20.99 -1.00
CA ARG A 238 -2.47 -21.08 -0.89
C ARG A 238 -2.85 -21.51 0.52
N LEU A 239 -3.48 -20.61 1.26
CA LEU A 239 -4.01 -20.95 2.58
C LEU A 239 -5.23 -21.85 2.42
N ARG A 240 -5.23 -23.00 3.08
CA ARG A 240 -6.38 -23.94 3.09
C ARG A 240 -7.61 -23.38 3.81
N HIS A 241 -7.48 -22.30 4.55
CA HIS A 241 -8.58 -21.59 5.21
C HIS A 241 -8.98 -20.37 4.36
N GLU A 242 -9.56 -20.64 3.20
CA GLU A 242 -10.48 -19.69 2.59
C GLU A 242 -11.65 -19.48 3.56
N LEU A 243 -12.25 -18.28 3.51
CA LEU A 243 -13.48 -18.03 4.27
C LEU A 243 -14.44 -19.19 4.03
N PRO A 244 -15.22 -19.61 5.05
CA PRO A 244 -16.25 -20.63 4.85
C PRO A 244 -17.07 -20.26 3.62
N ALA A 245 -17.39 -21.23 2.78
CA ALA A 245 -18.13 -21.02 1.53
C ALA A 245 -19.51 -20.37 1.75
N ASP A 246 -20.01 -20.44 2.99
CA ASP A 246 -21.25 -19.86 3.49
C ASP A 246 -21.09 -18.47 4.13
N ALA A 247 -19.88 -17.91 4.15
CA ALA A 247 -19.64 -16.55 4.61
C ALA A 247 -20.19 -15.54 3.57
N LEU A 248 -21.48 -15.33 3.58
CA LEU A 248 -22.16 -14.38 2.71
C LEU A 248 -21.82 -12.94 3.12
N LEU A 249 -21.68 -12.07 2.12
CA LEU A 249 -21.69 -10.64 2.32
C LEU A 249 -23.10 -10.19 2.71
N ASP A 250 -23.18 -9.47 3.82
CA ASP A 250 -24.41 -8.80 4.25
C ASP A 250 -24.36 -7.34 3.77
N LEU A 251 -24.58 -7.15 2.48
CA LEU A 251 -24.62 -5.85 1.81
C LEU A 251 -25.92 -5.72 1.03
N ALA A 252 -26.42 -4.49 0.90
CA ALA A 252 -27.49 -4.20 -0.05
C ALA A 252 -27.09 -4.65 -1.47
N GLY A 253 -28.04 -5.25 -2.22
CA GLY A 253 -27.76 -5.84 -3.52
C GLY A 253 -27.03 -4.92 -4.49
N SER A 254 -27.48 -3.67 -4.61
CA SER A 254 -26.85 -2.66 -5.46
C SER A 254 -25.39 -2.37 -5.08
N ARG A 255 -25.05 -2.41 -3.79
CA ARG A 255 -23.66 -2.16 -3.31
C ARG A 255 -22.77 -3.38 -3.59
N ALA A 256 -23.29 -4.59 -3.42
CA ALA A 256 -22.56 -5.80 -3.78
C ALA A 256 -22.26 -5.85 -5.29
N GLU A 257 -23.23 -5.47 -6.12
CA GLU A 257 -23.07 -5.35 -7.58
C GLU A 257 -22.00 -4.31 -7.94
N GLU A 258 -22.03 -3.12 -7.32
CA GLU A 258 -21.03 -2.08 -7.56
C GLU A 258 -19.60 -2.56 -7.22
N CYS A 259 -19.40 -3.24 -6.09
CA CYS A 259 -18.13 -3.83 -5.72
C CYS A 259 -17.62 -4.85 -6.77
N GLU A 260 -18.52 -5.72 -7.24
CA GLU A 260 -18.19 -6.74 -8.24
C GLU A 260 -17.86 -6.12 -9.60
N GLU A 261 -18.63 -5.12 -10.04
CA GLU A 261 -18.37 -4.41 -11.30
C GLU A 261 -17.01 -3.70 -11.30
N LEU A 262 -16.66 -3.00 -10.22
CA LEU A 262 -15.36 -2.37 -10.05
C LEU A 262 -14.22 -3.37 -10.11
N TYR A 263 -14.36 -4.49 -9.40
CA TYR A 263 -13.38 -5.57 -9.44
C TYR A 263 -13.23 -6.13 -10.85
N LEU A 264 -14.32 -6.42 -11.54
CA LEU A 264 -14.31 -6.98 -12.89
C LEU A 264 -13.70 -6.00 -13.92
N ARG A 265 -13.90 -4.69 -13.76
CA ARG A 265 -13.24 -3.70 -14.62
C ARG A 265 -11.73 -3.75 -14.46
N LEU A 266 -11.21 -3.71 -13.23
CA LEU A 266 -9.78 -3.82 -12.96
C LEU A 266 -9.21 -5.17 -13.40
N TYR A 267 -9.92 -6.27 -13.15
CA TYR A 267 -9.53 -7.60 -13.62
C TYR A 267 -9.33 -7.63 -15.13
N ARG A 268 -10.27 -7.05 -15.90
CA ARG A 268 -10.16 -6.96 -17.36
C ARG A 268 -8.97 -6.11 -17.81
N LEU A 269 -8.69 -5.01 -17.13
CA LEU A 269 -7.51 -4.18 -17.40
C LEU A 269 -6.21 -4.95 -17.16
N PHE A 270 -6.13 -5.71 -16.08
CA PHE A 270 -4.92 -6.46 -15.70
C PHE A 270 -4.66 -7.69 -16.59
N THR A 271 -5.70 -8.27 -17.16
CA THR A 271 -5.58 -9.47 -18.02
C THR A 271 -5.40 -9.15 -19.51
N ARG A 272 -5.60 -7.90 -19.92
CA ARG A 272 -5.42 -7.44 -21.32
C ARG A 272 -4.07 -6.73 -21.54
N ALA A 273 -3.38 -6.40 -20.48
CA ALA A 273 -2.05 -5.78 -20.49
C ALA A 273 -0.96 -6.90 -20.44
#